data_3aab99820520aefd3fd87f5e7fe5262d
#
_entry.id   3aab99820520aefd3fd87f5e7fe5262d
#
_cell.length_a   1.000
_cell.length_b   1.000
_cell.length_c   1.000
_cell.angle_alpha   90.00
_cell.angle_beta   90.00
_cell.angle_gamma   90.00
#
_symmetry.space_group_name_H-M   'P 1'
#
loop_
_entity.id
_entity.type
_entity.pdbx_description
1 polymer ?
#
loop_
_entity_poly.entity_id
_entity_poly.type
_entity_poly.pdbx_seq_one_letter_code
_entity_poly.pdbx_strand_id
1 'polypeptide(L)'
;MLAIIGGSSLTKLPELEITERKIVRTPYGLTSSPILFGRLGRLDIVFLARHGFSHTIAPHEINYRANIWALHSLGVENIIAISSVVGINPDFENGSLVLPDDLIDYTYGRKDTFFEGQECPVIHTDFFNPYCDELRQELLNITKAHNVPIYDSAVYGCLQGPRRPTRAEIARYRRDGVDVLGMTGIPEAVLARELKIAYAHFCSVSSIDCFDSGVETEGCNEQTFMAMTKIRQLLNGL
;
A
#
# COMPACT_ATOMS: atom_id res chain seq x y z
N MET A 1 -5.86 1.24 17.20
CA MET A 1 -6.14 -0.04 16.48
C MET A 1 -5.34 -0.05 15.18
N LEU A 2 -4.76 -1.21 14.79
CA LEU A 2 -4.00 -1.38 13.56
C LEU A 2 -4.88 -1.91 12.42
N ALA A 3 -4.73 -1.33 11.22
CA ALA A 3 -5.30 -1.89 9.99
C ALA A 3 -4.20 -2.33 9.01
N ILE A 4 -4.44 -3.43 8.32
CA ILE A 4 -3.64 -3.88 7.17
C ILE A 4 -4.48 -3.70 5.91
N ILE A 5 -3.97 -2.93 4.95
CA ILE A 5 -4.57 -2.82 3.62
C ILE A 5 -3.79 -3.70 2.65
N GLY A 6 -4.43 -4.78 2.18
CA GLY A 6 -3.84 -5.71 1.25
C GLY A 6 -3.98 -5.29 -0.21
N GLY A 7 -2.89 -5.36 -0.97
CA GLY A 7 -2.84 -5.16 -2.41
C GLY A 7 -2.98 -6.45 -3.23
N SER A 8 -2.48 -6.44 -4.47
CA SER A 8 -2.64 -7.54 -5.44
C SER A 8 -2.16 -8.90 -4.92
N SER A 9 -1.02 -8.93 -4.24
CA SER A 9 -0.46 -10.17 -3.69
C SER A 9 -0.97 -10.53 -2.29
N LEU A 10 -1.85 -9.70 -1.71
CA LEU A 10 -2.43 -9.91 -0.39
C LEU A 10 -3.94 -9.58 -0.40
N THR A 11 -4.69 -10.26 -1.25
CA THR A 11 -6.16 -10.15 -1.28
C THR A 11 -6.83 -10.91 -0.14
N LYS A 12 -6.08 -11.79 0.51
CA LYS A 12 -6.47 -12.57 1.70
C LYS A 12 -5.29 -12.62 2.65
N LEU A 13 -5.57 -12.65 3.92
CA LEU A 13 -4.59 -12.84 4.98
C LEU A 13 -4.93 -14.16 5.69
N PRO A 14 -4.36 -15.29 5.24
CA PRO A 14 -4.73 -16.62 5.75
C PRO A 14 -4.46 -16.81 7.24
N GLU A 15 -3.45 -16.10 7.76
CA GLU A 15 -3.05 -16.13 9.17
C GLU A 15 -4.02 -15.37 10.09
N LEU A 16 -4.96 -14.58 9.51
CA LEU A 16 -5.95 -13.83 10.27
C LEU A 16 -7.07 -14.76 10.74
N GLU A 17 -7.16 -14.94 12.05
CA GLU A 17 -8.30 -15.59 12.69
C GLU A 17 -9.49 -14.63 12.69
N ILE A 18 -10.33 -14.72 11.64
CA ILE A 18 -11.44 -13.80 11.42
C ILE A 18 -12.49 -14.00 12.51
N THR A 19 -12.79 -12.93 13.25
CA THR A 19 -13.84 -12.91 14.28
C THR A 19 -15.12 -12.26 13.78
N GLU A 20 -15.01 -11.24 12.90
CA GLU A 20 -16.16 -10.51 12.37
C GLU A 20 -15.91 -10.07 10.93
N ARG A 21 -17.00 -9.98 10.16
CA ARG A 21 -17.00 -9.36 8.81
C ARG A 21 -18.02 -8.24 8.79
N LYS A 22 -17.59 -7.04 8.44
CA LYS A 22 -18.45 -5.86 8.48
C LYS A 22 -18.48 -5.13 7.14
N ILE A 23 -19.69 -4.86 6.64
CA ILE A 23 -19.90 -3.95 5.52
C ILE A 23 -20.13 -2.57 6.11
N VAL A 24 -19.21 -1.65 5.85
CA VAL A 24 -19.31 -0.27 6.34
C VAL A 24 -19.85 0.61 5.22
N ARG A 25 -20.97 1.28 5.50
CA ARG A 25 -21.50 2.33 4.62
C ARG A 25 -20.84 3.66 5.01
N THR A 26 -20.32 4.36 4.04
CA THR A 26 -19.66 5.65 4.25
C THR A 26 -20.38 6.76 3.48
N PRO A 27 -20.14 8.03 3.81
CA PRO A 27 -20.61 9.16 2.99
C PRO A 27 -20.11 9.13 1.55
N TYR A 28 -19.04 8.36 1.29
CA TYR A 28 -18.38 8.23 -0.01
C TYR A 28 -18.78 6.94 -0.76
N GLY A 29 -19.73 6.17 -0.24
CA GLY A 29 -20.16 4.90 -0.80
C GLY A 29 -19.59 3.68 -0.06
N LEU A 30 -19.51 2.54 -0.75
CA LEU A 30 -19.03 1.29 -0.18
C LEU A 30 -17.51 1.18 -0.26
N THR A 31 -16.93 0.46 0.71
CA THR A 31 -15.54 0.02 0.70
C THR A 31 -15.28 -1.03 -0.39
N SER A 32 -14.03 -1.19 -0.80
CA SER A 32 -13.61 -2.16 -1.82
C SER A 32 -13.95 -3.60 -1.48
N SER A 33 -14.00 -3.93 -0.20
CA SER A 33 -14.40 -5.24 0.33
C SER A 33 -15.08 -5.07 1.69
N PRO A 34 -15.82 -6.07 2.18
CA PRO A 34 -16.11 -6.15 3.61
C PRO A 34 -14.84 -6.04 4.43
N ILE A 35 -14.90 -5.31 5.53
CA ILE A 35 -13.78 -5.17 6.45
C ILE A 35 -13.77 -6.39 7.37
N LEU A 36 -12.61 -7.04 7.48
CA LEU A 36 -12.42 -8.20 8.35
C LEU A 36 -11.79 -7.76 9.66
N PHE A 37 -12.41 -8.13 10.76
CA PHE A 37 -11.82 -8.06 12.08
C PHE A 37 -11.28 -9.42 12.45
N GLY A 38 -10.17 -9.47 13.14
CA GLY A 38 -9.61 -10.73 13.56
C GLY A 38 -8.33 -10.56 14.35
N ARG A 39 -7.77 -11.70 14.71
CA ARG A 39 -6.51 -11.79 15.42
C ARG A 39 -5.41 -12.27 14.49
N LEU A 40 -4.31 -11.54 14.48
CA LEU A 40 -3.07 -11.90 13.82
C LEU A 40 -1.98 -12.07 14.89
N GLY A 41 -1.58 -13.32 15.14
CA GLY A 41 -0.72 -13.61 16.27
C GLY A 41 -1.35 -13.18 17.60
N ARG A 42 -0.80 -12.15 18.24
CA ARG A 42 -1.33 -11.60 19.52
C ARG A 42 -2.12 -10.31 19.35
N LEU A 43 -2.19 -9.76 18.14
CA LEU A 43 -2.80 -8.48 17.86
C LEU A 43 -4.21 -8.62 17.30
N ASP A 44 -5.13 -7.81 17.80
CA ASP A 44 -6.41 -7.57 17.17
C ASP A 44 -6.22 -6.54 16.06
N ILE A 45 -6.52 -6.92 14.82
CA ILE A 45 -6.34 -6.10 13.64
C ILE A 45 -7.60 -6.02 12.79
N VAL A 46 -7.56 -5.06 11.89
CA VAL A 46 -8.54 -4.88 10.81
C VAL A 46 -7.85 -5.14 9.47
N PHE A 47 -8.48 -5.89 8.57
CA PHE A 47 -7.97 -6.15 7.24
C PHE A 47 -8.95 -5.67 6.16
N LEU A 48 -8.42 -4.98 5.14
CA LEU A 48 -9.16 -4.52 3.97
C LEU A 48 -8.42 -4.92 2.69
N ALA A 49 -9.13 -5.63 1.78
CA ALA A 49 -8.63 -5.94 0.45
C ALA A 49 -8.96 -4.78 -0.51
N ARG A 50 -7.96 -3.92 -0.85
CA ARG A 50 -8.21 -2.68 -1.63
C ARG A 50 -8.74 -2.93 -3.05
N HIS A 51 -8.40 -4.06 -3.67
CA HIS A 51 -8.89 -4.45 -4.99
C HIS A 51 -10.11 -5.40 -4.93
N GLY A 52 -10.73 -5.58 -3.74
CA GLY A 52 -11.69 -6.63 -3.49
C GLY A 52 -11.05 -8.01 -3.32
N PHE A 53 -11.78 -8.96 -2.75
CA PHE A 53 -11.26 -10.32 -2.53
C PHE A 53 -10.99 -11.10 -3.83
N SER A 54 -11.66 -10.74 -4.91
CA SER A 54 -11.49 -11.34 -6.25
C SER A 54 -10.57 -10.54 -7.16
N HIS A 55 -9.91 -9.49 -6.63
CA HIS A 55 -9.00 -8.62 -7.39
C HIS A 55 -9.63 -8.05 -8.68
N THR A 56 -10.83 -7.51 -8.57
CA THR A 56 -11.62 -7.02 -9.73
C THR A 56 -11.67 -5.49 -9.83
N ILE A 57 -11.20 -4.76 -8.83
CA ILE A 57 -11.24 -3.30 -8.80
C ILE A 57 -9.90 -2.77 -9.30
N ALA A 58 -9.91 -2.06 -10.42
CA ALA A 58 -8.70 -1.42 -10.97
C ALA A 58 -8.16 -0.31 -10.04
N PRO A 59 -6.84 0.00 -10.05
CA PRO A 59 -6.25 0.99 -9.15
C PRO A 59 -6.92 2.35 -9.17
N HIS A 60 -7.35 2.84 -10.32
CA HIS A 60 -8.01 4.13 -10.48
C HIS A 60 -9.51 4.11 -10.15
N GLU A 61 -10.11 2.93 -9.99
CA GLU A 61 -11.53 2.73 -9.64
C GLU A 61 -11.73 2.46 -8.15
N ILE A 62 -10.64 2.28 -7.38
CA ILE A 62 -10.73 2.07 -5.94
C ILE A 62 -11.39 3.29 -5.28
N ASN A 63 -12.40 3.03 -4.45
CA ASN A 63 -12.98 4.08 -3.62
C ASN A 63 -12.13 4.31 -2.36
N TYR A 64 -10.98 4.99 -2.55
CA TYR A 64 -10.03 5.27 -1.48
C TYR A 64 -10.65 6.04 -0.33
N ARG A 65 -11.53 7.03 -0.63
CA ARG A 65 -12.23 7.79 0.43
C ARG A 65 -13.12 6.90 1.28
N ALA A 66 -13.89 6.02 0.66
CA ALA A 66 -14.71 5.08 1.43
C ALA A 66 -13.84 4.14 2.28
N ASN A 67 -12.73 3.64 1.73
CA ASN A 67 -11.83 2.73 2.43
C ASN A 67 -11.21 3.40 3.67
N ILE A 68 -10.58 4.55 3.50
CA ILE A 68 -9.88 5.24 4.60
C ILE A 68 -10.86 5.79 5.62
N TRP A 69 -11.98 6.38 5.17
CA TRP A 69 -13.02 6.87 6.08
C TRP A 69 -13.62 5.73 6.93
N ALA A 70 -13.87 4.57 6.32
CA ALA A 70 -14.40 3.42 7.04
C ALA A 70 -13.42 2.95 8.13
N LEU A 71 -12.13 2.83 7.82
CA LEU A 71 -11.12 2.48 8.81
C LEU A 71 -11.07 3.50 9.95
N HIS A 72 -11.07 4.80 9.63
CA HIS A 72 -11.14 5.86 10.64
C HIS A 72 -12.37 5.72 11.54
N SER A 73 -13.55 5.51 10.97
CA SER A 73 -14.82 5.37 11.71
C SER A 73 -14.86 4.16 12.65
N LEU A 74 -13.99 3.18 12.42
CA LEU A 74 -13.79 1.99 13.25
C LEU A 74 -12.70 2.18 14.31
N GLY A 75 -12.11 3.37 14.44
CA GLY A 75 -11.08 3.69 15.43
C GLY A 75 -9.68 3.19 15.04
N VAL A 76 -9.42 3.03 13.75
CA VAL A 76 -8.06 2.73 13.26
C VAL A 76 -7.18 3.97 13.41
N GLU A 77 -6.01 3.80 13.99
CA GLU A 77 -5.00 4.84 14.23
C GLU A 77 -3.74 4.62 13.40
N ASN A 78 -3.48 3.37 13.01
CA ASN A 78 -2.30 2.97 12.24
C ASN A 78 -2.72 2.13 11.03
N ILE A 79 -2.17 2.41 9.86
CA ILE A 79 -2.36 1.64 8.63
C ILE A 79 -1.00 1.17 8.11
N ILE A 80 -0.86 -0.14 7.94
CA ILE A 80 0.21 -0.74 7.15
C ILE A 80 -0.39 -1.15 5.80
N ALA A 81 -0.05 -0.40 4.77
CA ALA A 81 -0.44 -0.73 3.40
C ALA A 81 0.60 -1.64 2.77
N ILE A 82 0.16 -2.71 2.10
CA ILE A 82 1.05 -3.68 1.47
C ILE A 82 0.79 -3.66 -0.04
N SER A 83 1.88 -3.54 -0.82
CA SER A 83 1.80 -3.51 -2.28
C SER A 83 2.93 -4.29 -2.94
N SER A 84 2.60 -4.87 -4.09
CA SER A 84 3.61 -5.32 -5.05
C SER A 84 3.97 -4.16 -5.96
N VAL A 85 5.26 -3.95 -6.17
CA VAL A 85 5.80 -2.85 -6.96
C VAL A 85 6.79 -3.34 -8.02
N VAL A 86 7.05 -2.50 -9.00
CA VAL A 86 8.14 -2.70 -9.96
C VAL A 86 9.35 -1.90 -9.48
N GLY A 87 10.49 -2.56 -9.28
CA GLY A 87 11.76 -1.89 -8.99
C GLY A 87 12.34 -1.28 -10.26
N ILE A 88 12.73 -0.02 -10.18
CA ILE A 88 13.46 0.67 -11.25
C ILE A 88 14.83 1.18 -10.79
N ASN A 89 15.11 1.12 -9.48
CA ASN A 89 16.45 1.28 -8.94
C ASN A 89 17.27 0.02 -9.26
N PRO A 90 18.49 0.16 -9.83
CA PRO A 90 19.33 -0.98 -10.23
C PRO A 90 19.83 -1.83 -9.05
N ASP A 91 19.79 -1.31 -7.82
CA ASP A 91 20.23 -2.03 -6.61
C ASP A 91 19.18 -3.01 -6.08
N PHE A 92 17.94 -2.95 -6.61
CA PHE A 92 16.86 -3.83 -6.18
C PHE A 92 16.85 -5.13 -6.99
N GLU A 93 16.42 -6.18 -6.32
CA GLU A 93 16.21 -7.50 -6.92
C GLU A 93 14.74 -7.92 -6.77
N ASN A 94 14.33 -8.89 -7.60
CA ASN A 94 13.03 -9.53 -7.44
C ASN A 94 12.91 -10.13 -6.04
N GLY A 95 11.82 -9.82 -5.34
CA GLY A 95 11.61 -10.25 -3.97
C GLY A 95 12.24 -9.34 -2.91
N SER A 96 12.92 -8.24 -3.29
CA SER A 96 13.36 -7.22 -2.34
C SER A 96 12.17 -6.64 -1.58
N LEU A 97 12.36 -6.42 -0.29
CA LEU A 97 11.42 -5.70 0.56
C LEU A 97 11.86 -4.24 0.66
N VAL A 98 10.91 -3.34 0.54
CA VAL A 98 11.16 -1.89 0.52
C VAL A 98 10.15 -1.20 1.43
N LEU A 99 10.62 -0.29 2.25
CA LEU A 99 9.81 0.58 3.09
C LEU A 99 10.04 2.04 2.64
N PRO A 100 9.26 2.56 1.69
CA PRO A 100 9.45 3.90 1.17
C PRO A 100 9.38 4.96 2.26
N ASP A 101 10.16 6.01 2.12
CA ASP A 101 10.17 7.20 2.98
C ASP A 101 9.63 8.44 2.27
N ASP A 102 9.57 8.41 0.93
CA ASP A 102 9.01 9.50 0.13
C ASP A 102 8.21 8.97 -1.07
N LEU A 103 7.48 9.84 -1.74
CA LEU A 103 6.71 9.48 -2.92
C LEU A 103 6.58 10.63 -3.92
N ILE A 104 6.35 10.25 -5.19
CA ILE A 104 5.97 11.17 -6.26
C ILE A 104 4.64 10.72 -6.86
N ASP A 105 3.68 11.64 -6.97
CA ASP A 105 2.37 11.37 -7.53
C ASP A 105 2.33 11.65 -9.04
N TYR A 106 2.06 10.61 -9.83
CA TYR A 106 1.81 10.69 -11.27
C TYR A 106 0.35 10.32 -11.61
N THR A 107 -0.52 10.27 -10.61
CA THR A 107 -1.94 9.97 -10.82
C THR A 107 -2.70 11.23 -11.28
N TYR A 108 -3.91 11.03 -11.77
CA TYR A 108 -4.79 12.12 -12.17
C TYR A 108 -6.25 11.73 -12.00
N GLY A 109 -7.10 12.73 -11.72
CA GLY A 109 -8.56 12.55 -11.66
C GLY A 109 -9.06 11.67 -10.51
N ARG A 110 -8.20 11.30 -9.55
CA ARG A 110 -8.60 10.60 -8.33
C ARG A 110 -9.17 11.58 -7.31
N LYS A 111 -10.06 11.07 -6.46
CA LYS A 111 -10.58 11.84 -5.32
C LYS A 111 -9.61 11.70 -4.15
N ASP A 112 -8.82 12.73 -3.91
CA ASP A 112 -7.66 12.76 -3.04
C ASP A 112 -7.83 13.58 -1.75
N THR A 113 -9.02 14.10 -1.50
CA THR A 113 -9.33 14.85 -0.27
C THR A 113 -10.74 14.53 0.24
N PHE A 114 -10.93 14.64 1.57
CA PHE A 114 -12.24 14.68 2.22
C PHE A 114 -12.83 16.09 2.30
N PHE A 115 -12.01 17.12 2.14
CA PHE A 115 -12.37 18.53 2.31
C PHE A 115 -12.71 19.17 0.95
N GLU A 116 -13.80 18.69 0.33
CA GLU A 116 -14.32 19.23 -0.92
C GLU A 116 -15.81 19.57 -0.81
N GLY A 117 -16.27 20.47 -1.68
CA GLY A 117 -17.67 20.89 -1.76
C GLY A 117 -17.88 22.33 -1.30
N GLN A 118 -19.07 22.86 -1.58
CA GLN A 118 -19.38 24.30 -1.37
C GLN A 118 -19.45 24.69 0.12
N GLU A 119 -19.72 23.75 1.00
CA GLU A 119 -19.88 24.00 2.44
C GLU A 119 -18.63 23.64 3.26
N CYS A 120 -17.61 23.10 2.61
CA CYS A 120 -16.37 22.67 3.28
C CYS A 120 -15.24 23.66 2.96
N PRO A 121 -14.60 24.27 3.96
CA PRO A 121 -13.43 25.12 3.71
C PRO A 121 -12.29 24.30 3.13
N VAL A 122 -11.50 24.90 2.24
CA VAL A 122 -10.28 24.28 1.72
C VAL A 122 -9.28 24.12 2.87
N ILE A 123 -8.75 22.90 3.03
CA ILE A 123 -7.71 22.60 4.02
C ILE A 123 -6.46 22.16 3.26
N HIS A 124 -5.35 22.84 3.54
CA HIS A 124 -4.04 22.45 3.00
C HIS A 124 -3.37 21.50 4.00
N THR A 125 -3.38 20.22 3.68
CA THR A 125 -2.78 19.19 4.51
C THR A 125 -1.26 19.18 4.33
N ASP A 126 -0.51 19.27 5.43
CA ASP A 126 0.93 19.10 5.39
C ASP A 126 1.29 17.65 5.02
N PHE A 127 1.99 17.50 3.91
CA PHE A 127 2.37 16.22 3.33
C PHE A 127 3.86 16.16 2.97
N PHE A 128 4.68 16.98 3.63
CA PHE A 128 6.13 17.00 3.41
C PHE A 128 6.78 15.65 3.72
N ASN A 129 6.36 14.99 4.81
CA ASN A 129 6.72 13.61 5.14
C ASN A 129 5.47 12.74 4.92
N PRO A 130 5.32 12.05 3.78
CA PRO A 130 4.08 11.33 3.44
C PRO A 130 3.79 10.12 4.33
N TYR A 131 4.83 9.54 4.94
CA TYR A 131 4.74 8.36 5.80
C TYR A 131 5.00 8.72 7.27
N CYS A 132 4.49 7.90 8.19
CA CYS A 132 4.70 8.06 9.62
C CYS A 132 6.04 7.44 10.02
N ASP A 133 6.96 8.26 10.51
CA ASP A 133 8.31 7.82 10.89
C ASP A 133 8.29 6.81 12.05
N GLU A 134 7.42 7.01 13.04
CA GLU A 134 7.29 6.11 14.18
C GLU A 134 6.84 4.71 13.72
N LEU A 135 5.81 4.64 12.86
CA LEU A 135 5.30 3.37 12.35
C LEU A 135 6.33 2.69 11.43
N ARG A 136 7.06 3.47 10.62
CA ARG A 136 8.16 2.95 9.81
C ARG A 136 9.27 2.37 10.69
N GLN A 137 9.64 3.06 11.77
CA GLN A 137 10.68 2.60 12.68
C GLN A 137 10.26 1.30 13.41
N GLU A 138 9.00 1.16 13.79
CA GLU A 138 8.47 -0.10 14.34
C GLU A 138 8.65 -1.26 13.35
N LEU A 139 8.27 -1.06 12.09
CA LEU A 139 8.45 -2.07 11.04
C LEU A 139 9.92 -2.43 10.82
N LEU A 140 10.84 -1.45 10.83
CA LEU A 140 12.27 -1.67 10.71
C LEU A 140 12.84 -2.47 11.90
N ASN A 141 12.36 -2.22 13.11
CA ASN A 141 12.78 -2.97 14.28
C ASN A 141 12.35 -4.45 14.19
N ILE A 142 11.15 -4.70 13.66
CA ILE A 142 10.65 -6.06 13.45
C ILE A 142 11.48 -6.78 12.38
N THR A 143 11.77 -6.13 11.26
CA THR A 143 12.61 -6.74 10.20
C THR A 143 14.00 -7.09 10.73
N LYS A 144 14.60 -6.22 11.53
CA LYS A 144 15.89 -6.48 12.22
C LYS A 144 15.81 -7.66 13.18
N ALA A 145 14.77 -7.74 14.01
CA ALA A 145 14.58 -8.82 14.97
C ALA A 145 14.45 -10.19 14.30
N HIS A 146 13.89 -10.23 13.09
CA HIS A 146 13.72 -11.45 12.29
C HIS A 146 14.85 -11.68 11.28
N ASN A 147 15.89 -10.84 11.25
CA ASN A 147 16.98 -10.89 10.27
C ASN A 147 16.49 -10.87 8.82
N VAL A 148 15.44 -10.10 8.52
CA VAL A 148 14.90 -9.93 7.19
C VAL A 148 15.50 -8.66 6.57
N PRO A 149 16.26 -8.77 5.47
CA PRO A 149 16.81 -7.60 4.79
C PRO A 149 15.70 -6.77 4.17
N ILE A 150 15.80 -5.44 4.32
CA ILE A 150 14.87 -4.47 3.78
C ILE A 150 15.62 -3.21 3.35
N TYR A 151 15.17 -2.59 2.28
CA TYR A 151 15.56 -1.22 1.92
C TYR A 151 14.66 -0.24 2.69
N ASP A 152 15.26 0.52 3.57
CA ASP A 152 14.56 1.40 4.52
C ASP A 152 14.37 2.84 4.03
N SER A 153 14.81 3.13 2.82
CA SER A 153 14.62 4.41 2.11
C SER A 153 14.40 4.12 0.63
N ALA A 154 13.37 4.70 0.07
CA ALA A 154 13.05 4.66 -1.36
C ALA A 154 11.96 5.67 -1.71
N VAL A 155 12.02 6.23 -2.91
CA VAL A 155 10.96 7.06 -3.48
C VAL A 155 9.96 6.19 -4.23
N TYR A 156 8.70 6.22 -3.77
CA TYR A 156 7.60 5.49 -4.40
C TYR A 156 6.93 6.35 -5.48
N GLY A 157 7.04 5.96 -6.75
CA GLY A 157 6.28 6.58 -7.84
C GLY A 157 4.88 5.99 -7.95
N CYS A 158 3.84 6.78 -7.70
CA CYS A 158 2.46 6.35 -7.83
C CYS A 158 1.92 6.61 -9.23
N LEU A 159 1.68 5.55 -10.01
CA LEU A 159 1.13 5.64 -11.36
C LEU A 159 -0.39 5.52 -11.36
N GLN A 160 -1.04 6.07 -12.40
CA GLN A 160 -2.49 5.93 -12.58
C GLN A 160 -2.93 4.47 -12.70
N GLY A 161 -2.23 3.65 -13.47
CA GLY A 161 -2.67 2.32 -13.84
C GLY A 161 -4.00 2.30 -14.65
N PRO A 162 -4.51 1.10 -15.02
CA PRO A 162 -3.89 -0.22 -14.81
C PRO A 162 -2.80 -0.54 -15.83
N ARG A 163 -2.62 0.29 -16.89
CA ARG A 163 -1.57 0.05 -17.87
C ARG A 163 -0.18 0.18 -17.23
N ARG A 164 0.74 -0.61 -17.71
CA ARG A 164 2.15 -0.48 -17.38
C ARG A 164 2.76 0.74 -18.08
N PRO A 165 3.80 1.38 -17.51
CA PRO A 165 4.49 2.51 -18.15
C PRO A 165 5.27 2.05 -19.38
N THR A 166 5.51 2.98 -20.29
CA THR A 166 6.40 2.80 -21.44
C THR A 166 7.87 2.89 -21.02
N ARG A 167 8.78 2.45 -21.88
CA ARG A 167 10.24 2.62 -21.69
C ARG A 167 10.64 4.09 -21.44
N ALA A 168 10.05 5.00 -22.19
CA ALA A 168 10.32 6.44 -22.07
C ALA A 168 9.83 7.00 -20.73
N GLU A 169 8.66 6.54 -20.26
CA GLU A 169 8.14 6.90 -18.95
C GLU A 169 9.03 6.38 -17.82
N ILE A 170 9.55 5.15 -17.91
CA ILE A 170 10.49 4.61 -16.92
C ILE A 170 11.79 5.41 -16.88
N ALA A 171 12.35 5.75 -18.05
CA ALA A 171 13.54 6.59 -18.13
C ALA A 171 13.29 7.98 -17.52
N ARG A 172 12.07 8.51 -17.61
CA ARG A 172 11.66 9.74 -16.93
C ARG A 172 11.60 9.54 -15.42
N TYR A 173 10.89 8.51 -14.93
CA TYR A 173 10.73 8.26 -13.50
C TYR A 173 12.08 8.05 -12.79
N ARG A 174 13.04 7.37 -13.44
CA ARG A 174 14.40 7.27 -12.92
C ARG A 174 15.09 8.63 -12.78
N ARG A 175 14.93 9.52 -13.78
CA ARG A 175 15.49 10.89 -13.69
C ARG A 175 14.83 11.73 -12.62
N ASP A 176 13.54 11.49 -12.35
CA ASP A 176 12.79 12.12 -11.28
C ASP A 176 13.19 11.59 -9.88
N GLY A 177 14.04 10.55 -9.82
CA GLY A 177 14.55 9.96 -8.57
C GLY A 177 13.66 8.86 -7.98
N VAL A 178 12.76 8.29 -8.77
CA VAL A 178 11.90 7.19 -8.32
C VAL A 178 12.67 5.88 -8.25
N ASP A 179 12.47 5.10 -7.19
CA ASP A 179 13.09 3.79 -6.96
C ASP A 179 12.15 2.63 -7.26
N VAL A 180 10.87 2.77 -6.87
CA VAL A 180 9.83 1.75 -7.08
C VAL A 180 8.57 2.36 -7.67
N LEU A 181 7.91 1.62 -8.56
CA LEU A 181 6.67 2.03 -9.19
C LEU A 181 5.50 1.17 -8.70
N GLY A 182 4.46 1.82 -8.24
CA GLY A 182 3.19 1.20 -7.87
C GLY A 182 2.01 2.04 -8.33
N MET A 183 0.79 1.69 -7.91
CA MET A 183 -0.42 2.33 -8.44
C MET A 183 -1.42 2.76 -7.36
N THR A 184 -1.11 2.57 -6.07
CA THR A 184 -2.13 2.66 -5.01
C THR A 184 -1.74 3.52 -3.80
N GLY A 185 -0.48 3.97 -3.69
CA GLY A 185 -0.03 4.79 -2.56
C GLY A 185 -0.75 6.14 -2.46
N ILE A 186 -1.11 6.73 -3.60
CA ILE A 186 -1.95 7.92 -3.68
C ILE A 186 -3.30 7.55 -4.31
N PRO A 187 -4.42 8.03 -3.75
CA PRO A 187 -4.56 8.97 -2.63
C PRO A 187 -4.61 8.32 -1.23
N GLU A 188 -4.28 7.03 -1.09
CA GLU A 188 -4.42 6.30 0.18
C GLU A 188 -3.65 7.01 1.32
N ALA A 189 -2.39 7.38 1.09
CA ALA A 189 -1.55 8.03 2.09
C ALA A 189 -2.03 9.43 2.48
N VAL A 190 -2.40 10.28 1.51
CA VAL A 190 -2.87 11.64 1.80
C VAL A 190 -4.22 11.63 2.52
N LEU A 191 -5.13 10.74 2.15
CA LEU A 191 -6.41 10.58 2.83
C LEU A 191 -6.23 10.10 4.29
N ALA A 192 -5.28 9.19 4.53
CA ALA A 192 -4.92 8.77 5.89
C ALA A 192 -4.38 9.96 6.70
N ARG A 193 -3.51 10.80 6.10
CA ARG A 193 -2.97 12.00 6.72
C ARG A 193 -4.07 13.01 7.10
N GLU A 194 -5.04 13.25 6.22
CA GLU A 194 -6.17 14.16 6.50
C GLU A 194 -6.98 13.73 7.72
N LEU A 195 -7.12 12.42 7.94
CA LEU A 195 -7.83 11.86 9.11
C LEU A 195 -6.89 11.55 10.30
N LYS A 196 -5.62 12.01 10.25
CA LYS A 196 -4.61 11.83 11.29
C LYS A 196 -4.34 10.36 11.64
N ILE A 197 -4.43 9.49 10.65
CA ILE A 197 -4.07 8.08 10.76
C ILE A 197 -2.60 7.94 10.37
N ALA A 198 -1.79 7.31 11.21
CA ALA A 198 -0.42 6.96 10.88
C ALA A 198 -0.40 5.95 9.73
N TYR A 199 0.40 6.22 8.69
CA TYR A 199 0.42 5.39 7.49
C TYR A 199 1.85 5.02 7.13
N ALA A 200 2.10 3.74 6.89
CA ALA A 200 3.33 3.21 6.33
C ALA A 200 3.02 2.29 5.15
N HIS A 201 3.90 2.31 4.15
CA HIS A 201 3.74 1.52 2.93
C HIS A 201 4.83 0.45 2.87
N PHE A 202 4.46 -0.82 2.99
CA PHE A 202 5.39 -1.95 2.91
C PHE A 202 5.30 -2.57 1.52
N CYS A 203 6.37 -2.49 0.74
CA CYS A 203 6.42 -2.89 -0.65
C CYS A 203 7.24 -4.16 -0.83
N SER A 204 6.78 -5.03 -1.74
CA SER A 204 7.55 -6.16 -2.27
C SER A 204 7.82 -5.93 -3.75
N VAL A 205 9.08 -5.95 -4.16
CA VAL A 205 9.48 -5.85 -5.56
C VAL A 205 9.11 -7.14 -6.27
N SER A 206 8.07 -7.06 -7.11
CA SER A 206 7.56 -8.22 -7.85
C SER A 206 8.30 -8.43 -9.18
N SER A 207 8.94 -7.39 -9.68
CA SER A 207 9.68 -7.44 -10.93
C SER A 207 10.66 -6.26 -11.01
N ILE A 208 11.79 -6.49 -11.66
CA ILE A 208 12.76 -5.45 -12.02
C ILE A 208 12.61 -5.22 -13.52
N ASP A 209 12.51 -3.94 -13.93
CA ASP A 209 12.52 -3.54 -15.34
C ASP A 209 11.71 -4.45 -16.29
N CYS A 210 10.63 -5.04 -15.84
CA CYS A 210 9.85 -6.08 -16.53
C CYS A 210 9.33 -5.69 -17.93
N PHE A 211 9.94 -4.70 -18.56
CA PHE A 211 9.46 -4.15 -19.81
C PHE A 211 10.30 -4.62 -21.02
N ASP A 212 11.42 -5.31 -20.79
CA ASP A 212 12.27 -5.78 -21.90
C ASP A 212 11.93 -7.20 -22.38
N SER A 213 11.18 -8.01 -21.64
CA SER A 213 11.06 -9.43 -22.00
C SER A 213 9.70 -9.88 -22.47
N GLY A 214 8.61 -9.11 -22.35
CA GLY A 214 7.26 -9.58 -22.78
C GLY A 214 6.81 -10.92 -22.17
N VAL A 215 7.63 -11.50 -21.32
CA VAL A 215 7.44 -12.79 -20.67
C VAL A 215 7.11 -12.54 -19.22
N GLU A 216 5.91 -12.92 -18.80
CA GLU A 216 5.63 -13.23 -17.40
C GLU A 216 6.51 -14.42 -17.04
N THR A 217 7.68 -14.16 -16.44
CA THR A 217 8.56 -15.25 -16.01
C THR A 217 7.94 -15.92 -14.78
N GLU A 218 7.74 -17.23 -14.85
CA GLU A 218 7.28 -18.06 -13.71
C GLU A 218 8.11 -17.80 -12.45
N GLY A 219 9.41 -17.54 -12.59
CA GLY A 219 10.30 -17.19 -11.47
C GLY A 219 9.99 -15.86 -10.77
N CYS A 220 9.36 -14.89 -11.46
CA CYS A 220 8.89 -13.65 -10.84
C CYS A 220 7.77 -13.92 -9.81
N ASN A 221 6.92 -14.90 -10.07
CA ASN A 221 5.84 -15.28 -9.18
C ASN A 221 6.34 -15.95 -7.88
N GLU A 222 7.36 -16.78 -7.96
CA GLU A 222 7.91 -17.49 -6.78
C GLU A 222 8.61 -16.52 -5.82
N GLN A 223 9.46 -15.64 -6.31
CA GLN A 223 10.16 -14.65 -5.47
C GLN A 223 9.17 -13.65 -4.83
N THR A 224 8.15 -13.21 -5.58
CA THR A 224 7.08 -12.38 -5.03
C THR A 224 6.30 -13.12 -3.95
N PHE A 225 5.99 -14.39 -4.16
CA PHE A 225 5.31 -15.23 -3.17
C PHE A 225 6.14 -15.38 -1.90
N MET A 226 7.45 -15.63 -2.03
CA MET A 226 8.37 -15.72 -0.89
C MET A 226 8.46 -14.40 -0.12
N ALA A 227 8.56 -13.26 -0.84
CA ALA A 227 8.59 -11.94 -0.23
C ALA A 227 7.29 -11.65 0.55
N MET A 228 6.13 -11.97 -0.03
CA MET A 228 4.84 -11.83 0.65
C MET A 228 4.71 -12.76 1.86
N THR A 229 5.29 -13.95 1.80
CA THR A 229 5.36 -14.86 2.95
C THR A 229 6.20 -14.26 4.07
N LYS A 230 7.36 -13.65 3.76
CA LYS A 230 8.17 -12.92 4.74
C LYS A 230 7.39 -11.77 5.37
N ILE A 231 6.70 -10.95 4.56
CA ILE A 231 5.85 -9.87 5.09
C ILE A 231 4.81 -10.42 6.08
N ARG A 232 4.11 -11.50 5.72
CA ARG A 232 3.11 -12.11 6.63
C ARG A 232 3.73 -12.63 7.92
N GLN A 233 4.93 -13.23 7.85
CA GLN A 233 5.67 -13.64 9.04
C GLN A 233 6.07 -12.46 9.93
N LEU A 234 6.51 -11.35 9.32
CA LEU A 234 6.84 -10.11 10.05
C LEU A 234 5.60 -9.51 10.73
N LEU A 235 4.47 -9.50 10.05
CA LEU A 235 3.20 -9.02 10.63
C LEU A 235 2.73 -9.86 11.82
N ASN A 236 3.01 -11.17 11.83
CA ASN A 236 2.74 -12.03 12.98
C ASN A 236 3.67 -11.74 14.18
N GLY A 237 4.76 -11.03 13.97
CA GLY A 237 5.73 -10.62 14.99
C GLY A 237 5.43 -9.25 15.60
N LEU A 238 4.42 -8.52 15.06
CA LEU A 238 3.86 -7.30 15.66
C LEU A 238 3.09 -7.67 16.94
#